data_b63e7860e31f6732869c9a25733a442e
#
_entry.id   b63e7860e31f6732869c9a25733a442e
#
_cell.length_a   1.000
_cell.length_b   1.000
_cell.length_c   1.000
_cell.angle_alpha   90.00
_cell.angle_beta   90.00
_cell.angle_gamma   90.00
#
_symmetry.space_group_name_H-M   'P 1'
#
loop_
_entity.id
_entity.type
_entity.pdbx_description
1 polymer ?
#
loop_
_entity_poly.entity_id
_entity_poly.type
_entity_poly.pdbx_seq_one_letter_code
_entity_poly.pdbx_strand_id
1 'polypeptide(L)' 'MTQLLVTHADMRALGYCNRGAREWLARHRLDWSRFLAEGLPAAALLATGDSLAEAVVEVARRRIGAADPDGQ' A
#
# COMPACT_ATOMS: atom_id res chain seq x y z
N MET A 1 -1.29 4.07 18.82
CA MET A 1 -1.26 3.01 17.83
C MET A 1 -0.82 3.52 16.48
N THR A 2 0.01 2.76 15.86
CA THR A 2 0.56 3.16 14.58
C THR A 2 -0.30 2.64 13.45
N GLN A 3 -0.65 3.53 12.55
CA GLN A 3 -1.42 3.15 11.38
C GLN A 3 -0.50 2.51 10.35
N LEU A 4 -0.91 1.39 9.80
CA LEU A 4 -0.14 0.74 8.74
C LEU A 4 -0.26 1.55 7.46
N LEU A 5 0.86 2.01 6.95
CA LEU A 5 0.89 2.76 5.70
C LEU A 5 1.41 1.88 4.58
N VAL A 6 0.69 1.88 3.46
CA VAL A 6 1.09 1.19 2.25
C VAL A 6 1.81 2.19 1.37
N THR A 7 2.98 1.81 0.87
CA THR A 7 3.80 2.73 0.10
C THR A 7 3.94 2.29 -1.34
N HIS A 8 4.48 3.19 -2.16
CA HIS A 8 4.76 2.90 -3.56
C HIS A 8 5.69 1.68 -3.70
N ALA A 9 6.63 1.53 -2.77
CA ALA A 9 7.53 0.38 -2.81
C ALA A 9 6.78 -0.93 -2.63
N ASP A 10 5.74 -0.92 -1.82
CA ASP A 10 4.92 -2.13 -1.63
C ASP A 10 4.22 -2.52 -2.91
N MET A 11 3.71 -1.53 -3.64
CA MET A 11 3.04 -1.78 -4.90
C MET A 11 4.02 -2.34 -5.93
N ARG A 12 5.24 -1.80 -5.97
CA ARG A 12 6.27 -2.29 -6.88
C ARG A 12 6.68 -3.71 -6.55
N ALA A 13 6.68 -4.06 -5.27
CA ALA A 13 7.03 -5.42 -4.85
C ALA A 13 6.06 -6.45 -5.42
N LEU A 14 4.84 -6.04 -5.71
CA LEU A 14 3.86 -6.90 -6.36
C LEU A 14 4.02 -6.97 -7.87
N GLY A 15 4.97 -6.20 -8.42
CA GLY A 15 5.19 -6.18 -9.85
C GLY A 15 4.37 -5.13 -10.59
N TYR A 16 3.71 -4.25 -9.89
CA TYR A 16 2.95 -3.18 -10.54
C TYR A 16 3.86 -2.04 -10.93
N CYS A 17 3.72 -1.59 -12.18
CA CYS A 17 4.46 -0.42 -12.64
C CYS A 17 3.74 0.85 -12.20
N ASN A 18 4.46 1.98 -12.29
CA ASN A 18 3.89 3.26 -11.88
C ASN A 18 2.58 3.56 -12.58
N ARG A 19 2.50 3.26 -13.86
CA ARG A 19 1.31 3.55 -14.63
C ARG A 19 0.10 2.75 -14.12
N GLY A 20 0.30 1.46 -13.92
CA GLY A 20 -0.78 0.61 -13.44
C GLY A 20 -1.24 0.98 -12.05
N ALA A 21 -0.28 1.27 -11.17
CA ALA A 21 -0.60 1.66 -9.81
C ALA A 21 -1.35 2.99 -9.79
N ARG A 22 -0.89 3.94 -10.61
CA ARG A 22 -1.53 5.24 -10.67
C ARG A 22 -2.97 5.14 -11.17
N GLU A 23 -3.18 4.31 -12.20
CA GLU A 23 -4.52 4.11 -12.72
C GLU A 23 -5.44 3.46 -11.70
N TRP A 24 -4.92 2.50 -10.96
CA TRP A 24 -5.70 1.83 -9.94
C TRP A 24 -6.13 2.82 -8.85
N LEU A 25 -5.17 3.64 -8.40
CA LEU A 25 -5.49 4.64 -7.39
C LEU A 25 -6.52 5.64 -7.88
N ALA A 26 -6.38 6.09 -9.13
CA ALA A 26 -7.34 7.03 -9.71
C ALA A 26 -8.72 6.42 -9.79
N ARG A 27 -8.81 5.14 -10.14
CA ARG A 27 -10.09 4.45 -10.23
C ARG A 27 -10.82 4.45 -8.90
N HIS A 28 -10.07 4.37 -7.82
CA HIS A 28 -10.64 4.33 -6.48
C HIS A 28 -10.60 5.70 -5.80
N ARG A 29 -10.30 6.75 -6.56
CA ARG A 29 -10.29 8.13 -6.08
C ARG A 29 -9.30 8.35 -4.93
N LEU A 30 -8.19 7.66 -5.00
CA LEU A 30 -7.10 7.81 -4.04
C LEU A 30 -6.05 8.75 -4.60
N ASP A 31 -5.40 9.49 -3.72
CA ASP A 31 -4.45 10.53 -4.12
C ASP A 31 -3.09 9.94 -4.43
N TRP A 32 -2.70 9.97 -5.70
CA TRP A 32 -1.42 9.44 -6.16
C TRP A 32 -0.24 10.21 -5.55
N SER A 33 -0.33 11.54 -5.52
CA SER A 33 0.75 12.35 -4.99
C SER A 33 1.01 12.05 -3.51
N ARG A 34 -0.06 11.91 -2.77
CA ARG A 34 0.05 11.60 -1.36
C ARG A 34 0.61 10.19 -1.16
N PHE A 35 0.18 9.26 -2.01
CA PHE A 35 0.68 7.89 -1.96
C PHE A 35 2.20 7.87 -2.14
N LEU A 36 2.70 8.64 -3.12
CA LEU A 36 4.14 8.70 -3.35
C LEU A 36 4.89 9.36 -2.20
N ALA A 37 4.32 10.41 -1.62
CA ALA A 37 5.01 11.19 -0.60
C ALA A 37 4.98 10.54 0.77
N GLU A 38 3.83 9.99 1.14
CA GLU A 38 3.62 9.52 2.51
C GLU A 38 3.16 8.09 2.62
N GLY A 39 2.62 7.54 1.54
CA GLY A 39 1.89 6.29 1.61
C GLY A 39 0.45 6.56 1.98
N LEU A 40 -0.37 5.53 1.93
CA LEU A 40 -1.78 5.63 2.28
C LEU A 40 -2.12 4.61 3.35
N PRO A 41 -3.07 4.93 4.22
CA PRO A 41 -3.48 3.98 5.26
C PRO A 41 -4.03 2.70 4.64
N ALA A 42 -3.65 1.57 5.21
CA ALA A 42 -4.16 0.29 4.74
C ALA A 42 -5.69 0.27 4.72
N ALA A 43 -6.31 0.90 5.71
CA ALA A 43 -7.76 0.94 5.78
C ALA A 43 -8.39 1.58 4.55
N ALA A 44 -7.74 2.64 4.03
CA ALA A 44 -8.26 3.32 2.84
C ALA A 44 -8.22 2.40 1.63
N LEU A 45 -7.17 1.60 1.52
CA LEU A 45 -7.04 0.66 0.41
C LEU A 45 -8.01 -0.51 0.56
N LEU A 46 -8.13 -1.05 1.76
CA LEU A 46 -9.03 -2.17 1.99
C LEU A 46 -10.48 -1.78 1.79
N ALA A 47 -10.81 -0.51 2.00
CA ALA A 47 -12.17 -0.03 1.79
C ALA A 47 -12.60 -0.11 0.33
N THR A 48 -11.66 -0.23 -0.60
CA THR A 48 -12.00 -0.37 -2.02
C THR A 48 -12.64 -1.72 -2.32
N GLY A 49 -12.39 -2.72 -1.49
CA GLY A 49 -12.89 -4.05 -1.73
C GLY A 49 -12.17 -4.81 -2.84
N ASP A 50 -11.09 -4.26 -3.35
CA ASP A 50 -10.36 -4.85 -4.47
C ASP A 50 -9.30 -5.82 -3.93
N SER A 51 -9.14 -6.96 -4.60
CA SER A 51 -8.15 -7.95 -4.18
C SER A 51 -6.72 -7.42 -4.26
N LEU A 52 -6.45 -6.46 -5.14
CA LEU A 52 -5.14 -5.84 -5.19
C LEU A 52 -4.84 -5.14 -3.87
N ALA A 53 -5.85 -4.49 -3.27
CA ALA A 53 -5.66 -3.83 -1.99
C ALA A 53 -5.22 -4.83 -0.94
N GLU A 54 -5.86 -5.99 -0.90
CA GLU A 54 -5.49 -7.02 0.07
C GLU A 54 -4.06 -7.49 -0.13
N ALA A 55 -3.67 -7.68 -1.38
CA ALA A 55 -2.32 -8.15 -1.69
C ALA A 55 -1.27 -7.12 -1.28
N VAL A 56 -1.49 -5.85 -1.60
CA VAL A 56 -0.49 -4.84 -1.30
C VAL A 56 -0.42 -4.55 0.20
N VAL A 57 -1.55 -4.65 0.89
CA VAL A 57 -1.55 -4.49 2.34
C VAL A 57 -0.74 -5.61 2.98
N GLU A 58 -0.85 -6.82 2.45
CA GLU A 58 -0.07 -7.93 2.97
C GLU A 58 1.43 -7.70 2.77
N VAL A 59 1.82 -7.15 1.62
CA VAL A 59 3.22 -6.79 1.39
C VAL A 59 3.71 -5.78 2.42
N ALA A 60 2.90 -4.76 2.68
CA ALA A 60 3.27 -3.73 3.65
C ALA A 60 3.39 -4.32 5.05
N ARG A 61 2.48 -5.21 5.39
CA ARG A 61 2.49 -5.86 6.69
C ARG A 61 3.76 -6.68 6.89
N ARG A 62 4.16 -7.41 5.86
CA ARG A 62 5.39 -8.21 5.91
C ARG A 62 6.63 -7.33 5.98
N ARG A 63 6.63 -6.22 5.24
CA ARG A 63 7.75 -5.30 5.26
C ARG A 63 7.98 -4.74 6.66
N ILE A 64 6.91 -4.33 7.31
CA ILE A 64 7.02 -3.77 8.64
C ILE A 64 7.40 -4.83 9.66
N GLY A 65 6.83 -6.03 9.54
CA GLY A 65 7.20 -7.12 10.42
C GLY A 65 8.65 -7.51 10.26
N ALA A 66 9.14 -7.52 9.03
CA ALA A 66 10.54 -7.87 8.77
C ALA A 66 11.49 -6.79 9.27
N ALA A 67 11.05 -5.53 9.25
CA ALA A 67 11.87 -4.42 9.70
C ALA A 67 11.91 -4.27 11.21
N ASP A 68 11.00 -4.92 11.91
CA ASP A 68 10.91 -4.82 13.35
C ASP A 68 11.80 -5.89 13.99
N PRO A 69 12.97 -5.52 14.52
CA PRO A 69 13.89 -6.50 15.06
C PRO A 69 13.37 -7.19 16.29
N ASP A 70 12.42 -6.62 16.94
CA ASP A 70 11.88 -7.24 18.12
C ASP A 70 10.85 -8.24 17.78
N GLY A 71 10.59 -8.29 16.55
CA GLY A 71 9.70 -9.29 16.05
C GLY A 71 8.42 -9.17 16.68
N GLN A 72 8.62 -8.34 17.28
CA GLN A 72 7.75 -8.28 17.96
C GLN A 72 6.87 -8.26 17.75
#